data_aed5f65d3ae58ca5ef5ca9663fabd9d1
#
_entry.id   aed5f65d3ae58ca5ef5ca9663fabd9d1
#
_cell.length_a   1.000
_cell.length_b   1.000
_cell.length_c   1.000
_cell.angle_alpha   90.00
_cell.angle_beta   90.00
_cell.angle_gamma   90.00
#
_symmetry.space_group_name_H-M   'P 1'
#
loop_
_entity.id
_entity.type
_entity.pdbx_description
1 polymer ?
#
loop_
_entity_poly.entity_id
_entity_poly.type
_entity_poly.pdbx_seq_one_letter_code
_entity_poly.pdbx_strand_id
1 'polypeptide(L)'
;MIETENGSDLVLDGNAAAGLLQEIFVSDITSARIQCGACGSIAAVGSLRLYAAQMGAVLRCVHCDGVVMRAVHTSHDRWLEMTGARSLRFGRL
;
A
#
# COMPACT_ATOMS: atom_id res chain seq x y z
N MET A 1 16.97 -1.29 -12.61
CA MET A 1 16.99 -0.76 -12.37
C MET A 1 17.13 0.23 -12.20
N ILE A 2 16.82 0.58 -12.09
CA ILE A 2 16.92 1.39 -11.91
C ILE A 2 17.03 2.16 -11.27
N GLU A 3 16.91 2.44 -11.15
CA GLU A 3 17.08 3.02 -10.60
C GLU A 3 16.94 3.45 -9.91
N THR A 4 16.75 3.20 -9.78
CA THR A 4 16.64 3.42 -8.99
C THR A 4 17.10 3.90 -8.06
N GLU A 5 17.55 3.88 -8.42
CA GLU A 5 18.29 4.39 -7.49
C GLU A 5 17.64 5.26 -6.57
N ASN A 6 16.90 5.98 -6.83
CA ASN A 6 16.06 6.76 -5.98
C ASN A 6 14.72 6.20 -5.95
N GLY A 7 14.58 5.05 -5.32
CA GLY A 7 13.31 4.40 -5.21
C GLY A 7 12.25 5.29 -4.61
N SER A 8 12.64 6.21 -3.71
CA SER A 8 11.66 7.07 -3.06
C SER A 8 11.00 8.05 -4.02
N ASP A 9 11.62 8.31 -5.17
CA ASP A 9 11.03 9.20 -6.15
C ASP A 9 10.16 8.49 -7.15
N LEU A 10 10.09 7.19 -7.09
CA LEU A 10 9.36 6.39 -8.03
C LEU A 10 7.94 6.20 -7.55
N VAL A 11 6.98 6.56 -8.39
CA VAL A 11 5.57 6.38 -8.08
C VAL A 11 5.05 5.20 -8.86
N LEU A 12 4.58 4.19 -8.14
CA LEU A 12 4.05 2.97 -8.71
C LEU A 12 2.63 2.77 -8.20
N ASP A 13 1.97 1.71 -8.66
CA ASP A 13 0.67 1.38 -8.07
C ASP A 13 0.85 0.33 -6.97
N GLY A 14 -0.24 0.06 -6.26
CA GLY A 14 -0.19 -0.85 -5.13
C GLY A 14 0.14 -2.28 -5.50
N ASN A 15 -0.03 -2.65 -6.76
CA ASN A 15 0.35 -4.00 -7.18
C ASN A 15 1.85 -4.22 -7.04
N ALA A 16 2.63 -3.16 -7.15
CA ALA A 16 4.07 -3.28 -6.99
C ALA A 16 4.46 -3.60 -5.55
N ALA A 17 3.57 -3.41 -4.59
CA ALA A 17 3.82 -3.77 -3.20
C ALA A 17 3.36 -5.18 -2.86
N ALA A 18 2.89 -5.96 -3.85
CA ALA A 18 2.30 -7.26 -3.56
C ALA A 18 3.26 -8.16 -2.79
N GLY A 19 4.53 -8.18 -3.15
CA GLY A 19 5.49 -9.03 -2.47
C GLY A 19 5.65 -8.69 -1.00
N LEU A 20 5.75 -7.40 -0.69
CA LEU A 20 5.86 -6.95 0.69
C LEU A 20 4.57 -7.24 1.46
N LEU A 21 3.44 -6.98 0.86
CA LEU A 21 2.16 -7.16 1.53
C LEU A 21 1.84 -8.64 1.74
N GLN A 22 2.29 -9.51 0.84
CA GLN A 22 2.09 -10.94 1.02
C GLN A 22 2.85 -11.51 2.20
N GLU A 23 3.89 -10.84 2.65
CA GLU A 23 4.59 -11.24 3.86
C GLU A 23 3.76 -10.98 5.11
N ILE A 24 2.77 -10.12 5.00
CA ILE A 24 1.93 -9.73 6.13
C ILE A 24 0.59 -10.45 6.07
N PHE A 25 0.03 -10.57 4.87
CA PHE A 25 -1.29 -11.14 4.68
C PHE A 25 -1.19 -12.50 4.01
N VAL A 26 -2.07 -13.40 4.41
CA VAL A 26 -2.17 -14.71 3.78
C VAL A 26 -2.79 -14.60 2.40
N SER A 27 -3.80 -13.75 2.27
CA SER A 27 -4.51 -13.57 1.01
C SER A 27 -3.85 -12.50 0.17
N ASP A 28 -4.13 -12.52 -1.14
CA ASP A 28 -3.69 -11.46 -2.03
C ASP A 28 -4.47 -10.20 -1.71
N ILE A 29 -3.81 -9.28 -1.03
CA ILE A 29 -4.44 -8.05 -0.57
C ILE A 29 -4.65 -7.05 -1.70
N THR A 30 -3.95 -7.19 -2.84
CA THR A 30 -4.05 -6.15 -3.87
C THR A 30 -5.44 -6.06 -4.48
N SER A 31 -6.22 -7.13 -4.40
CA SER A 31 -7.59 -7.13 -4.88
C SER A 31 -8.60 -6.72 -3.81
N ALA A 32 -8.17 -6.56 -2.56
CA ALA A 32 -9.06 -6.12 -1.50
C ALA A 32 -9.48 -4.68 -1.73
N ARG A 33 -10.64 -4.31 -1.20
CA ARG A 33 -11.15 -2.95 -1.31
C ARG A 33 -10.82 -2.18 -0.06
N ILE A 34 -10.24 -1.00 -0.23
CA ILE A 34 -9.84 -0.16 0.89
C ILE A 34 -10.55 1.18 0.76
N GLN A 35 -11.06 1.69 1.88
CA GLN A 35 -11.70 2.97 1.91
C GLN A 35 -10.78 4.00 2.53
N CYS A 36 -10.55 5.08 1.79
CA CYS A 36 -9.73 6.18 2.29
C CYS A 36 -10.44 6.88 3.45
N GLY A 37 -9.73 7.05 4.56
CA GLY A 37 -10.29 7.73 5.71
C GLY A 37 -10.44 9.22 5.53
N ALA A 38 -9.68 9.81 4.60
CA ALA A 38 -9.72 11.26 4.39
C ALA A 38 -10.85 11.67 3.45
N CYS A 39 -11.02 10.98 2.31
CA CYS A 39 -12.02 11.39 1.34
C CYS A 39 -13.15 10.39 1.17
N GLY A 40 -13.05 9.21 1.76
CA GLY A 40 -14.13 8.22 1.72
C GLY A 40 -14.19 7.38 0.46
N SER A 41 -13.32 7.61 -0.53
CA SER A 41 -13.36 6.83 -1.76
C SER A 41 -12.92 5.40 -1.48
N ILE A 42 -13.42 4.48 -2.29
CA ILE A 42 -13.12 3.07 -2.17
C ILE A 42 -12.42 2.62 -3.44
N ALA A 43 -11.35 1.87 -3.28
CA ALA A 43 -10.57 1.39 -4.42
C ALA A 43 -9.90 0.08 -4.06
N ALA A 44 -9.42 -0.63 -5.08
CA ALA A 44 -8.58 -1.80 -4.83
C ALA A 44 -7.24 -1.34 -4.29
N VAL A 45 -6.68 -2.09 -3.34
CA VAL A 45 -5.38 -1.74 -2.79
C VAL A 45 -4.34 -1.63 -3.90
N GLY A 46 -4.42 -2.51 -4.91
CA GLY A 46 -3.48 -2.48 -6.02
C GLY A 46 -3.53 -1.23 -6.88
N SER A 47 -4.60 -0.44 -6.77
CA SER A 47 -4.73 0.79 -7.56
C SER A 47 -4.23 2.02 -6.83
N LEU A 48 -3.86 1.91 -5.56
CA LEU A 48 -3.34 3.05 -4.80
C LEU A 48 -1.99 3.49 -5.36
N ARG A 49 -1.59 4.72 -5.08
CA ARG A 49 -0.29 5.20 -5.48
C ARG A 49 0.76 4.72 -4.49
N LEU A 50 1.76 4.05 -5.00
CA LEU A 50 2.82 3.51 -4.17
C LEU A 50 4.05 4.41 -4.26
N TYR A 51 4.50 4.86 -3.10
CA TYR A 51 5.77 5.54 -2.96
C TYR A 51 6.67 4.59 -2.18
N ALA A 52 7.61 3.99 -2.88
CA ALA A 52 8.49 2.99 -2.27
C ALA A 52 9.77 3.63 -1.80
N ALA A 53 10.27 3.15 -0.68
CA ALA A 53 11.55 3.53 -0.15
C ALA A 53 12.27 2.27 0.29
N GLN A 54 13.50 2.45 0.72
CA GLN A 54 14.37 1.32 1.02
C GLN A 54 13.77 0.36 2.04
N MET A 55 13.11 0.89 3.04
CA MET A 55 12.61 0.08 4.15
C MET A 55 11.11 -0.07 4.16
N GLY A 56 10.42 0.36 3.13
CA GLY A 56 8.99 0.24 3.16
C GLY A 56 8.29 0.95 2.04
N ALA A 57 6.99 1.11 2.23
CA ALA A 57 6.12 1.66 1.21
C ALA A 57 5.04 2.51 1.85
N VAL A 58 4.67 3.58 1.18
CA VAL A 58 3.53 4.41 1.54
C VAL A 58 2.55 4.34 0.40
N LEU A 59 1.31 3.97 0.71
CA LEU A 59 0.26 3.90 -0.29
C LEU A 59 -0.72 5.05 -0.07
N ARG A 60 -0.94 5.83 -1.13
CA ARG A 60 -1.76 7.02 -1.07
C ARG A 60 -2.98 6.88 -1.95
N CYS A 61 -4.03 7.55 -1.56
CA CYS A 61 -5.28 7.58 -2.29
C CYS A 61 -5.09 8.26 -3.65
N VAL A 62 -5.64 7.67 -4.72
CA VAL A 62 -5.53 8.25 -6.05
C VAL A 62 -6.42 9.47 -6.21
N HIS A 63 -7.38 9.69 -5.32
CA HIS A 63 -8.31 10.81 -5.42
C HIS A 63 -7.87 12.01 -4.61
N CYS A 64 -7.38 11.81 -3.38
CA CYS A 64 -7.04 12.94 -2.52
C CYS A 64 -5.56 12.95 -2.13
N ASP A 65 -4.80 11.94 -2.53
CA ASP A 65 -3.39 11.80 -2.22
C ASP A 65 -3.08 11.66 -0.72
N GLY A 66 -4.10 11.45 0.09
CA GLY A 66 -3.88 11.18 1.50
C GLY A 66 -3.24 9.82 1.70
N VAL A 67 -2.46 9.69 2.76
CA VAL A 67 -1.84 8.40 3.09
C VAL A 67 -2.92 7.47 3.59
N VAL A 68 -3.03 6.31 2.94
CA VAL A 68 -3.99 5.29 3.32
C VAL A 68 -3.33 4.22 4.17
N MET A 69 -2.13 3.83 3.80
CA MET A 69 -1.46 2.68 4.39
C MET A 69 0.04 2.88 4.32
N ARG A 70 0.74 2.41 5.33
CA ARG A 70 2.21 2.32 5.30
C ARG A 70 2.62 0.93 5.67
N ALA A 71 3.60 0.41 4.96
CA ALA A 71 4.20 -0.87 5.27
C ALA A 71 5.69 -0.67 5.46
N VAL A 72 6.24 -1.16 6.55
CA VAL A 72 7.65 -1.01 6.88
C VAL A 72 8.24 -2.37 7.13
N HIS A 73 9.44 -2.55 6.66
CA HIS A 73 10.14 -3.82 6.74
C HIS A 73 11.55 -3.55 7.31
N THR A 74 11.83 -4.14 8.44
CA THR A 74 13.16 -4.07 9.05
C THR A 74 13.74 -5.47 9.09
N SER A 75 14.95 -5.60 9.63
CA SER A 75 15.57 -6.91 9.75
C SER A 75 14.84 -7.80 10.75
N HIS A 76 14.04 -7.21 11.64
CA HIS A 76 13.36 -7.97 12.69
C HIS A 76 11.85 -7.93 12.58
N ASP A 77 11.29 -6.87 12.01
CA ASP A 77 9.87 -6.64 12.10
C ASP A 77 9.26 -6.28 10.75
N ARG A 78 7.98 -6.55 10.64
CA ARG A 78 7.16 -6.05 9.55
C ARG A 78 5.97 -5.33 10.16
N TRP A 79 5.79 -4.08 9.78
CA TRP A 79 4.75 -3.22 10.34
C TRP A 79 3.78 -2.84 9.26
N LEU A 80 2.53 -2.78 9.62
CA LEU A 80 1.50 -2.26 8.74
C LEU A 80 0.72 -1.23 9.52
N GLU A 81 0.76 0.00 9.05
CA GLU A 81 0.00 1.08 9.65
C GLU A 81 -1.14 1.43 8.72
N MET A 82 -2.35 1.43 9.24
CA MET A 82 -3.54 1.67 8.43
C MET A 82 -4.41 2.77 9.02
N THR A 83 -3.80 3.74 9.70
CA THR A 83 -4.58 4.82 10.31
C THR A 83 -5.27 5.69 9.28
N GLY A 84 -4.80 5.67 8.04
CA GLY A 84 -5.43 6.44 6.96
C GLY A 84 -6.55 5.71 6.24
N ALA A 85 -6.85 4.48 6.63
CA ALA A 85 -7.90 3.69 6.01
C ALA A 85 -9.09 3.58 6.95
N ARG A 86 -10.29 3.73 6.42
CA ARG A 86 -11.49 3.55 7.20
C ARG A 86 -11.87 2.08 7.29
N SER A 87 -11.65 1.34 6.21
CA SER A 87 -11.98 -0.08 6.18
C SER A 87 -11.15 -0.79 5.14
N LEU A 88 -10.99 -2.08 5.33
CA LEU A 88 -10.35 -2.96 4.37
C LEU A 88 -11.26 -4.17 4.24
N ARG A 89 -11.69 -4.46 3.01
CA ARG A 89 -12.61 -5.54 2.78
C ARG A 89 -12.07 -6.51 1.75
N PHE A 90 -12.02 -7.76 2.15
CA PHE A 90 -11.64 -8.85 1.26
C PHE A 90 -12.90 -9.36 0.59
N GLY A 91 -12.87 -9.43 -0.73
CA GLY A 91 -14.02 -9.89 -1.47
C GLY A 91 -14.20 -11.39 -1.31
N ARG A 92 -15.42 -11.86 -1.58
CA ARG A 92 -15.64 -13.29 -1.67
C ARG A 92 -15.14 -13.79 -2.99
N LEU A 93 -14.73 -15.01 -2.96
CA LEU A 93 -14.27 -15.67 -4.18
C LEU A 93 -15.36 -16.52 -4.78
#